data_c141807f61121fd9d349e1019ae1e621
#
_entry.id   c141807f61121fd9d349e1019ae1e621
#
_cell.length_a   1.000
_cell.length_b   1.000
_cell.length_c   1.000
_cell.angle_alpha   90.00
_cell.angle_beta   90.00
_cell.angle_gamma   90.00
#
_symmetry.space_group_name_H-M   'P 1'
#
loop_
_entity.id
_entity.type
_entity.pdbx_description
1 polymer ?
#
loop_
_entity_poly.entity_id
_entity_poly.type
_entity_poly.pdbx_seq_one_letter_code
_entity_poly.pdbx_strand_id
1 'polypeptide(L)'
;KAEVFGSASSGSTTPFWMVSNRYGVVPLDANNGYLNAGVFHQQHFGKGFRWSAGLDIVAVVPRYRNVYIQQIYAELGYKSMLLSVGSKENRHSLWDHSLSSGDMVLSSNARPIPEIKLSMPEFTVVPLTKGWMQVKGDFAVGKSFDTKYLENFSNGKQTYIKNVLWHHKSFYVRIKDTQNE
;
A
#
# COMPACT_ATOMS: atom_id res chain seq x y z
N LYS A 1 -2.28 16.03 -2.99
CA LYS A 1 -2.33 15.72 -1.56
C LYS A 1 -1.34 16.60 -0.83
N ALA A 2 -1.73 17.19 0.30
CA ALA A 2 -0.83 17.80 1.27
C ALA A 2 -1.34 17.42 2.67
N GLU A 3 -0.43 17.03 3.56
CA GLU A 3 -0.78 16.64 4.92
C GLU A 3 0.34 17.10 5.87
N VAL A 4 -0.05 17.66 7.01
CA VAL A 4 0.84 18.05 8.11
C VAL A 4 0.36 17.32 9.36
N PHE A 5 1.26 16.69 10.06
CA PHE A 5 0.97 15.99 11.29
C PHE A 5 2.00 16.35 12.35
N GLY A 6 1.56 16.47 13.59
CA GLY A 6 2.41 16.65 14.74
C GLY A 6 1.84 15.94 15.96
N SER A 7 2.71 15.32 16.74
CA SER A 7 2.37 14.61 17.97
C SER A 7 3.37 14.93 19.06
N ALA A 8 2.86 15.16 20.27
CA ALA A 8 3.66 15.33 21.48
C ALA A 8 3.05 14.47 22.58
N SER A 9 3.87 13.67 23.23
CA SER A 9 3.45 12.83 24.35
C SER A 9 4.51 12.79 25.46
N SER A 10 4.07 12.47 26.67
CA SER A 10 4.97 12.32 27.84
C SER A 10 5.68 10.97 27.93
N GLY A 11 5.35 10.02 27.01
CA GLY A 11 5.97 8.71 26.95
C GLY A 11 7.28 8.69 26.17
N SER A 12 7.83 7.49 25.97
CA SER A 12 9.02 7.26 25.12
C SER A 12 8.66 7.07 23.63
N THR A 13 7.42 6.71 23.34
CA THR A 13 6.94 6.38 21.98
C THR A 13 5.59 7.00 21.68
N THR A 14 5.33 7.18 20.41
CA THR A 14 4.00 7.57 19.91
C THR A 14 2.96 6.50 20.26
N PRO A 15 1.76 6.87 20.70
CA PRO A 15 0.67 5.93 20.93
C PRO A 15 0.37 5.08 19.69
N PHE A 16 0.17 3.78 19.91
CA PHE A 16 -0.02 2.80 18.82
C PHE A 16 -1.11 3.19 17.81
N TRP A 17 -2.25 3.70 18.27
CA TRP A 17 -3.35 4.09 17.38
C TRP A 17 -3.06 5.26 16.45
N MET A 18 -2.03 6.07 16.76
CA MET A 18 -1.58 7.15 15.88
C MET A 18 -0.64 6.64 14.79
N VAL A 19 0.01 5.51 15.01
CA VAL A 19 0.99 4.90 14.10
C VAL A 19 0.36 3.82 13.23
N SER A 20 -0.64 3.10 13.75
CA SER A 20 -1.22 1.96 13.05
C SER A 20 -1.98 2.38 11.80
N ASN A 21 -1.89 1.56 10.75
CA ASN A 21 -2.53 1.76 9.44
C ASN A 21 -2.14 3.07 8.73
N ARG A 22 -0.93 3.56 8.99
CA ARG A 22 -0.36 4.78 8.41
C ARG A 22 0.80 4.53 7.45
N TYR A 23 0.97 3.29 6.99
CA TYR A 23 2.02 2.88 6.04
C TYR A 23 3.43 3.33 6.45
N GLY A 24 3.72 3.31 7.74
CA GLY A 24 5.02 3.68 8.30
C GLY A 24 5.42 5.14 8.13
N VAL A 25 4.47 6.04 7.90
CA VAL A 25 4.73 7.49 7.76
C VAL A 25 4.96 8.14 9.10
N VAL A 26 4.20 7.76 10.14
CA VAL A 26 4.29 8.36 11.47
C VAL A 26 5.52 7.81 12.21
N PRO A 27 6.46 8.67 12.64
CA PRO A 27 7.59 8.25 13.45
C PRO A 27 7.17 7.65 14.81
N LEU A 28 8.00 6.77 15.35
CA LEU A 28 7.74 6.12 16.63
C LEU A 28 8.16 6.96 17.85
N ASP A 29 8.92 8.02 17.65
CA ASP A 29 9.36 8.92 18.72
C ASP A 29 8.17 9.66 19.33
N ALA A 30 8.16 9.85 20.66
CA ALA A 30 7.05 10.46 21.40
C ALA A 30 6.69 11.88 20.93
N ASN A 31 7.71 12.65 20.55
CA ASN A 31 7.54 13.98 19.97
C ASN A 31 7.97 13.92 18.52
N ASN A 32 7.01 13.98 17.61
CA ASN A 32 7.28 13.81 16.19
C ASN A 32 6.34 14.64 15.32
N GLY A 33 6.70 14.71 14.05
CA GLY A 33 5.85 15.31 13.03
C GLY A 33 6.30 14.91 11.64
N TYR A 34 5.41 15.06 10.68
CA TYR A 34 5.74 14.93 9.27
C TYR A 34 5.00 15.94 8.41
N LEU A 35 5.60 16.21 7.28
CA LEU A 35 5.00 16.91 6.15
C LEU A 35 4.96 15.93 4.98
N ASN A 36 3.79 15.74 4.40
CA ASN A 36 3.59 14.89 3.22
C ASN A 36 3.04 15.71 2.08
N ALA A 37 3.63 15.58 0.90
CA ALA A 37 3.18 16.22 -0.33
C ALA A 37 3.20 15.22 -1.49
N GLY A 38 2.08 15.12 -2.21
CA GLY A 38 1.96 14.17 -3.31
C GLY A 38 1.12 14.69 -4.46
N VAL A 39 1.48 14.25 -5.66
CA VAL A 39 0.74 14.47 -6.90
C VAL A 39 0.32 13.13 -7.45
N PHE A 40 -0.97 13.01 -7.77
CA PHE A 40 -1.59 11.80 -8.29
C PHE A 40 -2.43 12.17 -9.50
N HIS A 41 -2.31 11.41 -10.56
CA HIS A 41 -3.09 11.59 -11.77
C HIS A 41 -3.69 10.27 -12.21
N GLN A 42 -4.94 10.30 -12.64
CA GLN A 42 -5.64 9.17 -13.25
C GLN A 42 -6.47 9.66 -14.43
N GLN A 43 -6.42 8.94 -15.53
CA GLN A 43 -7.18 9.25 -16.73
C GLN A 43 -7.73 7.98 -17.36
N HIS A 44 -8.94 8.07 -17.86
CA HIS A 44 -9.59 7.07 -18.69
C HIS A 44 -9.53 7.50 -20.16
N PHE A 45 -9.23 6.57 -21.05
CA PHE A 45 -9.19 6.85 -22.47
C PHE A 45 -9.71 5.65 -23.29
N GLY A 46 -10.43 5.95 -24.36
CA GLY A 46 -11.00 4.95 -25.23
C GLY A 46 -11.96 3.97 -24.54
N LYS A 47 -12.11 2.79 -25.12
CA LYS A 47 -13.02 1.76 -24.61
C LYS A 47 -12.32 0.85 -23.59
N GLY A 48 -12.30 1.28 -22.33
CA GLY A 48 -11.85 0.45 -21.22
C GLY A 48 -10.37 0.55 -20.86
N PHE A 49 -9.62 1.49 -21.43
CA PHE A 49 -8.26 1.80 -20.99
C PHE A 49 -8.26 2.86 -19.90
N ARG A 50 -7.36 2.72 -18.96
CA ARG A 50 -7.03 3.72 -17.94
C ARG A 50 -5.55 3.70 -17.62
N TRP A 51 -5.02 4.83 -17.22
CA TRP A 51 -3.69 4.90 -16.65
C TRP A 51 -3.69 5.78 -15.41
N SER A 52 -2.78 5.53 -14.51
CA SER A 52 -2.54 6.38 -13.36
C SER A 52 -1.06 6.44 -13.03
N ALA A 53 -0.66 7.53 -12.43
CA ALA A 53 0.68 7.70 -11.88
C ALA A 53 0.63 8.54 -10.61
N GLY A 54 1.55 8.30 -9.70
CA GLY A 54 1.63 9.04 -8.45
C GLY A 54 3.04 9.16 -7.93
N LEU A 55 3.30 10.30 -7.31
CA LEU A 55 4.50 10.59 -6.53
C LEU A 55 4.07 11.19 -5.20
N ASP A 56 4.57 10.63 -4.11
CA ASP A 56 4.30 11.09 -2.75
C ASP A 56 5.61 11.15 -1.96
N ILE A 57 5.92 12.32 -1.38
CA ILE A 57 7.15 12.60 -0.66
C ILE A 57 6.80 12.97 0.76
N VAL A 58 7.55 12.42 1.71
CA VAL A 58 7.38 12.67 3.14
C VAL A 58 8.67 13.21 3.72
N ALA A 59 8.54 14.28 4.52
CA ALA A 59 9.59 14.81 5.38
C ALA A 59 9.18 14.57 6.84
N VAL A 60 10.06 14.00 7.66
CA VAL A 60 9.77 13.62 9.05
C VAL A 60 10.74 14.23 10.05
N VAL A 61 10.27 14.47 11.27
CA VAL A 61 11.02 14.95 12.43
C VAL A 61 10.58 14.14 13.66
N PRO A 62 11.51 13.68 14.51
CA PRO A 62 12.93 13.52 14.31
C PRO A 62 13.25 12.21 13.55
N ARG A 63 14.07 12.24 12.67
CA ARG A 63 15.09 11.42 12.00
C ARG A 63 14.94 9.93 11.76
N TYR A 64 15.50 9.23 11.14
CA TYR A 64 16.09 8.09 10.47
C TYR A 64 16.25 8.39 8.98
N ARG A 65 15.26 9.01 8.35
CA ARG A 65 15.29 9.67 7.03
C ARG A 65 14.47 10.96 7.15
N ASN A 66 15.12 12.09 7.01
CA ASN A 66 14.39 13.36 7.08
C ASN A 66 13.45 13.55 5.89
N VAL A 67 13.82 13.05 4.70
CA VAL A 67 13.00 13.10 3.49
C VAL A 67 13.10 11.80 2.73
N TYR A 68 11.97 11.28 2.27
CA TYR A 68 11.90 10.06 1.47
C TYR A 68 10.68 10.02 0.56
N ILE A 69 10.77 9.20 -0.48
CA ILE A 69 9.63 8.90 -1.36
C ILE A 69 8.78 7.83 -0.67
N GLN A 70 7.54 8.16 -0.37
CA GLN A 70 6.56 7.24 0.20
C GLN A 70 5.90 6.40 -0.87
N GLN A 71 5.51 7.04 -1.97
CA GLN A 71 4.94 6.37 -3.13
C GLN A 71 5.56 6.91 -4.42
N ILE A 72 5.84 6.02 -5.34
CA ILE A 72 6.16 6.33 -6.73
C ILE A 72 5.69 5.16 -7.58
N TYR A 73 4.70 5.37 -8.43
CA TYR A 73 4.12 4.32 -9.23
C TYR A 73 3.55 4.79 -10.56
N ALA A 74 3.43 3.85 -11.48
CA ALA A 74 2.67 3.98 -12.71
C ALA A 74 1.78 2.75 -12.88
N GLU A 75 0.57 2.94 -13.41
CA GLU A 75 -0.40 1.88 -13.65
C GLU A 75 -1.00 2.00 -15.04
N LEU A 76 -1.24 0.86 -15.66
CA LEU A 76 -1.97 0.75 -16.92
C LEU A 76 -3.07 -0.30 -16.76
N GLY A 77 -4.30 0.11 -16.97
CA GLY A 77 -5.46 -0.76 -16.88
C GLY A 77 -6.16 -0.95 -18.21
N TYR A 78 -6.65 -2.16 -18.43
CA TYR A 78 -7.54 -2.48 -19.52
C TYR A 78 -8.68 -3.34 -19.02
N LYS A 79 -9.91 -2.83 -19.13
CA LYS A 79 -11.11 -3.49 -18.58
C LYS A 79 -10.90 -3.80 -17.09
N SER A 80 -10.97 -5.08 -16.71
CA SER A 80 -10.79 -5.54 -15.33
C SER A 80 -9.34 -5.78 -14.92
N MET A 81 -8.40 -5.75 -15.86
CA MET A 81 -6.98 -5.99 -15.59
C MET A 81 -6.24 -4.68 -15.27
N LEU A 82 -5.29 -4.73 -14.36
CA LEU A 82 -4.44 -3.62 -13.98
C LEU A 82 -3.00 -4.10 -13.79
N LEU A 83 -2.09 -3.52 -14.55
CA LEU A 83 -0.65 -3.67 -14.36
C LEU A 83 -0.14 -2.45 -13.59
N SER A 84 0.53 -2.68 -12.48
CA SER A 84 1.14 -1.64 -11.66
C SER A 84 2.64 -1.87 -11.55
N VAL A 85 3.42 -0.80 -11.60
CA VAL A 85 4.88 -0.82 -11.39
C VAL A 85 5.24 0.30 -10.43
N GLY A 86 6.02 -0.02 -9.41
CA GLY A 86 6.50 0.93 -8.42
C GLY A 86 6.05 0.63 -7.01
N SER A 87 6.13 1.64 -6.15
CA SER A 87 5.80 1.58 -4.72
C SER A 87 4.50 2.33 -4.48
N LYS A 88 3.43 1.62 -4.15
CA LYS A 88 2.10 2.19 -3.92
C LYS A 88 1.50 1.68 -2.62
N GLU A 89 0.88 2.55 -1.85
CA GLU A 89 0.09 2.17 -0.70
C GLU A 89 -1.07 1.29 -1.16
N ASN A 90 -1.00 0.01 -0.81
CA ASN A 90 -2.01 -0.98 -1.16
C ASN A 90 -3.02 -1.12 -0.05
N ARG A 91 -4.28 -0.90 -0.39
CA ARG A 91 -5.40 -1.30 0.45
C ARG A 91 -5.95 -2.60 -0.07
N HIS A 92 -5.93 -3.63 0.75
CA HIS A 92 -6.59 -4.88 0.39
C HIS A 92 -8.08 -4.66 0.22
N SER A 93 -8.59 -5.19 -0.83
CA SER A 93 -9.94 -4.94 -1.28
C SER A 93 -11.04 -5.72 -0.55
N LEU A 94 -10.66 -6.69 0.27
CA LEU A 94 -11.59 -7.37 1.18
C LEU A 94 -11.55 -6.75 2.59
N TRP A 95 -10.71 -5.77 2.80
CA TRP A 95 -10.58 -5.10 4.07
C TRP A 95 -11.51 -3.90 4.14
N ASP A 96 -12.44 -3.94 5.07
CA ASP A 96 -13.29 -2.82 5.42
C ASP A 96 -12.59 -1.98 6.49
N HIS A 97 -12.29 -0.73 6.17
CA HIS A 97 -11.58 0.20 7.05
C HIS A 97 -12.36 0.57 8.32
N SER A 98 -13.67 0.42 8.31
CA SER A 98 -14.52 0.73 9.46
C SER A 98 -14.67 -0.45 10.43
N LEU A 99 -14.44 -1.66 9.93
CA LEU A 99 -14.69 -2.90 10.68
C LEU A 99 -13.42 -3.70 11.03
N SER A 100 -12.29 -3.39 10.42
CA SER A 100 -11.06 -4.16 10.56
C SER A 100 -9.86 -3.29 10.97
N SER A 101 -9.02 -3.82 11.84
CA SER A 101 -7.75 -3.20 12.24
C SER A 101 -6.61 -3.39 11.23
N GLY A 102 -6.85 -4.12 10.15
CA GLY A 102 -5.87 -4.37 9.09
C GLY A 102 -5.89 -5.78 8.55
N ASP A 103 -5.11 -6.01 7.50
CA ASP A 103 -4.92 -7.31 6.89
C ASP A 103 -3.87 -8.13 7.68
N MET A 104 -4.08 -9.44 7.78
CA MET A 104 -3.16 -10.33 8.50
C MET A 104 -1.89 -10.66 7.71
N VAL A 105 -1.93 -10.52 6.40
CA VAL A 105 -0.83 -10.91 5.49
C VAL A 105 -0.05 -9.70 4.99
N LEU A 106 -0.75 -8.63 4.63
CA LEU A 106 -0.14 -7.39 4.13
C LEU A 106 -0.40 -6.24 5.10
N SER A 107 0.59 -5.97 5.92
CA SER A 107 0.49 -4.90 6.91
C SER A 107 0.43 -3.53 6.25
N SER A 108 -0.55 -2.72 6.65
CA SER A 108 -0.60 -1.29 6.36
C SER A 108 0.23 -0.44 7.33
N ASN A 109 1.05 -1.07 8.18
CA ASN A 109 1.99 -0.39 9.07
C ASN A 109 3.39 -0.24 8.45
N ALA A 110 3.70 -1.01 7.41
CA ALA A 110 4.97 -0.94 6.70
C ALA A 110 4.87 -0.02 5.48
N ARG A 111 6.01 0.58 5.11
CA ARG A 111 6.11 1.36 3.88
C ARG A 111 5.89 0.48 2.66
N PRO A 112 5.29 1.03 1.59
CA PRO A 112 5.08 0.29 0.36
C PRO A 112 6.39 -0.25 -0.22
N ILE A 113 6.37 -1.49 -0.66
CA ILE A 113 7.51 -2.14 -1.32
C ILE A 113 7.42 -1.88 -2.82
N PRO A 114 8.53 -1.52 -3.49
CA PRO A 114 8.57 -1.48 -4.95
C PRO A 114 8.29 -2.86 -5.55
N GLU A 115 7.29 -2.93 -6.43
CA GLU A 115 6.82 -4.17 -7.02
C GLU A 115 6.34 -3.99 -8.46
N ILE A 116 6.27 -5.10 -9.18
CA ILE A 116 5.49 -5.25 -10.41
C ILE A 116 4.31 -6.12 -10.03
N LYS A 117 3.09 -5.61 -10.27
CA LYS A 117 1.84 -6.28 -9.91
C LYS A 117 0.87 -6.33 -11.06
N LEU A 118 0.37 -7.53 -11.34
CA LEU A 118 -0.77 -7.75 -12.23
C LEU A 118 -1.97 -8.10 -11.37
N SER A 119 -3.07 -7.38 -11.53
CA SER A 119 -4.24 -7.55 -10.68
C SER A 119 -5.56 -7.43 -11.44
N MET A 120 -6.57 -8.05 -10.88
CA MET A 120 -8.00 -7.75 -11.10
C MET A 120 -8.53 -7.17 -9.79
N PRO A 121 -8.50 -5.83 -9.60
CA PRO A 121 -8.83 -5.21 -8.33
C PRO A 121 -10.31 -5.31 -7.94
N GLU A 122 -11.18 -5.55 -8.92
CA GLU A 122 -12.62 -5.70 -8.71
C GLU A 122 -13.11 -7.10 -9.08
N PHE A 123 -14.17 -7.56 -8.41
CA PHE A 123 -14.80 -8.82 -8.77
C PHE A 123 -15.36 -8.77 -10.20
N THR A 124 -14.78 -9.58 -11.06
CA THR A 124 -15.12 -9.65 -12.47
C THR A 124 -15.89 -10.93 -12.76
N VAL A 125 -16.99 -10.80 -13.50
CA VAL A 125 -17.80 -11.96 -13.92
C VAL A 125 -16.98 -12.89 -14.80
N VAL A 126 -16.97 -14.16 -14.46
CA VAL A 126 -16.36 -15.21 -15.29
C VAL A 126 -17.23 -15.42 -16.51
N PRO A 127 -16.68 -15.36 -17.75
CA PRO A 127 -17.43 -15.65 -18.96
C PRO A 127 -18.16 -17.00 -18.86
N LEU A 128 -19.33 -17.10 -19.49
CA LEU A 128 -20.20 -18.27 -19.51
C LEU A 128 -20.94 -18.61 -18.21
N THR A 129 -20.66 -17.95 -17.10
CA THR A 129 -21.32 -18.23 -15.81
C THR A 129 -22.64 -17.46 -15.61
N LYS A 130 -23.10 -16.69 -16.61
CA LYS A 130 -24.31 -15.85 -16.50
C LYS A 130 -24.35 -14.97 -15.26
N GLY A 131 -23.18 -14.59 -14.71
CA GLY A 131 -23.07 -13.68 -13.55
C GLY A 131 -23.00 -14.33 -12.19
N TRP A 132 -23.29 -15.63 -12.03
CA TRP A 132 -23.30 -16.29 -10.74
C TRP A 132 -21.90 -16.47 -10.13
N MET A 133 -20.85 -16.47 -10.97
CA MET A 133 -19.46 -16.61 -10.52
C MET A 133 -18.63 -15.38 -10.90
N GLN A 134 -17.96 -14.83 -9.90
CA GLN A 134 -17.05 -13.71 -10.07
C GLN A 134 -15.70 -14.05 -9.45
N VAL A 135 -14.63 -13.53 -10.06
CA VAL A 135 -13.26 -13.73 -9.57
C VAL A 135 -12.56 -12.40 -9.40
N LYS A 136 -11.61 -12.38 -8.49
CA LYS A 136 -10.71 -11.29 -8.19
C LYS A 136 -9.38 -11.85 -7.76
N GLY A 137 -8.29 -11.12 -7.98
CA GLY A 137 -6.98 -11.57 -7.51
C GLY A 137 -5.85 -10.69 -7.98
N ASP A 138 -4.67 -11.01 -7.49
CA ASP A 138 -3.44 -10.34 -7.89
C ASP A 138 -2.22 -11.25 -7.79
N PHE A 139 -1.21 -10.90 -8.53
CA PHE A 139 0.12 -11.45 -8.48
C PHE A 139 1.13 -10.31 -8.48
N ALA A 140 2.02 -10.30 -7.50
CA ALA A 140 3.06 -9.29 -7.39
C ALA A 140 4.43 -9.91 -7.11
N VAL A 141 5.47 -9.28 -7.63
CA VAL A 141 6.87 -9.56 -7.34
C VAL A 141 7.58 -8.26 -7.02
N GLY A 142 8.28 -8.23 -5.91
CA GLY A 142 8.93 -7.02 -5.43
C GLY A 142 10.23 -7.27 -4.69
N LYS A 143 10.88 -6.16 -4.32
CA LYS A 143 12.13 -6.19 -3.56
C LYS A 143 12.14 -5.08 -2.52
N SER A 144 12.43 -5.43 -1.27
CA SER A 144 12.59 -4.45 -0.19
C SER A 144 13.88 -3.63 -0.38
N PHE A 145 13.76 -2.30 -0.25
CA PHE A 145 14.90 -1.37 -0.30
C PHE A 145 15.11 -0.58 1.00
N ASP A 146 14.37 -0.89 2.06
CA ASP A 146 14.35 -0.07 3.27
C ASP A 146 15.46 -0.43 4.28
N THR A 147 16.62 -0.82 3.76
CA THR A 147 17.77 -1.26 4.56
C THR A 147 18.32 -0.17 5.46
N LYS A 148 18.37 1.08 4.99
CA LYS A 148 18.89 2.20 5.79
C LYS A 148 18.05 2.51 7.03
N TYR A 149 16.73 2.30 6.96
CA TYR A 149 15.86 2.44 8.12
C TYR A 149 16.25 1.43 9.22
N LEU A 150 16.43 0.17 8.85
CA LEU A 150 16.80 -0.90 9.78
C LEU A 150 18.21 -0.69 10.35
N GLU A 151 19.16 -0.23 9.54
CA GLU A 151 20.52 0.12 9.99
C GLU A 151 20.49 1.22 11.06
N ASN A 152 19.77 2.29 10.79
CA ASN A 152 19.67 3.43 11.70
C ASN A 152 18.91 3.07 12.99
N PHE A 153 17.81 2.30 12.88
CA PHE A 153 17.01 1.86 14.00
C PHE A 153 17.80 0.96 14.96
N SER A 154 18.59 0.04 14.44
CA SER A 154 19.41 -0.89 15.22
C SER A 154 20.77 -0.31 15.65
N ASN A 155 21.13 0.90 15.20
CA ASN A 155 22.48 1.48 15.34
C ASN A 155 23.59 0.49 14.85
N GLY A 156 23.29 -0.31 13.84
CA GLY A 156 24.19 -1.34 13.31
C GLY A 156 24.42 -2.53 14.24
N LYS A 157 23.71 -2.64 15.36
CA LYS A 157 23.91 -3.67 16.38
C LYS A 157 23.15 -4.97 16.14
N GLN A 158 22.14 -4.94 15.31
CA GLN A 158 21.32 -6.13 15.01
C GLN A 158 21.55 -6.63 13.60
N THR A 159 21.62 -7.95 13.46
CA THR A 159 21.65 -8.59 12.15
C THR A 159 20.23 -8.57 11.54
N TYR A 160 20.12 -8.14 10.31
CA TYR A 160 18.86 -8.10 9.57
C TYR A 160 19.09 -8.48 8.11
N ILE A 161 18.04 -8.96 7.46
CA ILE A 161 18.10 -9.37 6.06
C ILE A 161 17.91 -8.15 5.17
N LYS A 162 18.83 -7.98 4.19
CA LYS A 162 18.79 -6.87 3.23
C LYS A 162 18.21 -7.32 1.89
N ASN A 163 17.56 -6.41 1.20
CA ASN A 163 17.13 -6.60 -0.19
C ASN A 163 16.29 -7.87 -0.40
N VAL A 164 15.33 -8.11 0.47
CA VAL A 164 14.47 -9.29 0.40
C VAL A 164 13.64 -9.27 -0.88
N LEU A 165 13.77 -10.32 -1.67
CA LEU A 165 12.83 -10.60 -2.76
C LEU A 165 11.58 -11.23 -2.16
N TRP A 166 10.42 -10.76 -2.59
CA TRP A 166 9.15 -11.31 -2.17
C TRP A 166 8.19 -11.44 -3.34
N HIS A 167 7.25 -12.33 -3.19
CA HIS A 167 6.12 -12.41 -4.11
C HIS A 167 4.82 -12.59 -3.32
N HIS A 168 3.76 -12.07 -3.86
CA HIS A 168 2.41 -12.16 -3.31
C HIS A 168 1.46 -12.70 -4.37
N LYS A 169 0.52 -13.53 -3.96
CA LYS A 169 -0.56 -14.06 -4.79
C LYS A 169 -1.83 -14.07 -3.97
N SER A 170 -2.90 -13.52 -4.54
CA SER A 170 -4.22 -13.64 -3.98
C SER A 170 -5.21 -14.07 -5.05
N PHE A 171 -6.19 -14.88 -4.66
CA PHE A 171 -7.27 -15.29 -5.53
C PHE A 171 -8.55 -15.46 -4.72
N TYR A 172 -9.61 -14.82 -5.19
CA TYR A 172 -10.90 -14.81 -4.53
C TYR A 172 -11.99 -15.20 -5.52
N VAL A 173 -12.93 -16.01 -5.06
CA VAL A 173 -14.12 -16.40 -5.81
C VAL A 173 -15.33 -15.91 -5.04
N ARG A 174 -16.26 -15.26 -5.73
CA ARG A 174 -17.56 -14.88 -5.20
C ARG A 174 -18.63 -15.65 -5.98
N ILE A 175 -19.50 -16.31 -5.25
CA ILE A 175 -20.70 -16.95 -5.82
C ILE A 175 -21.89 -16.09 -5.44
N LYS A 176 -22.69 -15.70 -6.45
CA LYS A 176 -23.93 -14.96 -6.26
C LYS A 176 -25.13 -15.83 -6.61
N ASP A 177 -26.18 -15.72 -5.82
CA ASP A 177 -27.50 -16.20 -6.22
C ASP A 177 -28.09 -15.20 -7.21
N THR A 178 -28.31 -15.63 -8.44
CA THR A 178 -28.88 -14.78 -9.50
C THR A 178 -30.41 -14.86 -9.57
N GLN A 179 -31.05 -15.58 -8.63
CA GLN A 179 -32.51 -15.75 -8.65
C GLN A 179 -33.27 -14.71 -7.81
N ASN A 180 -32.54 -13.84 -7.07
CA ASN A 180 -33.14 -12.87 -6.11
C ASN A 180 -32.82 -11.41 -6.44
N GLU A 181 -32.59 -11.04 -7.69
CA GLU A 181 -32.56 -9.62 -8.13
C GLU A 181 -33.77 -9.27 -8.99
#